data_a257535b08ffa0cd6a20a02b379d6630
#
_entry.id   a257535b08ffa0cd6a20a02b379d6630
#
_cell.length_a   1.000
_cell.length_b   1.000
_cell.length_c   1.000
_cell.angle_alpha   90.00
_cell.angle_beta   90.00
_cell.angle_gamma   90.00
#
_symmetry.space_group_name_H-M   'P 1'
#
loop_
_entity.id
_entity.type
_entity.pdbx_description
1 polymer ?
#
loop_
_entity_poly.entity_id
_entity_poly.type
_entity_poly.pdbx_seq_one_letter_code
_entity_poly.pdbx_strand_id
1 'polypeptide(L)'
;MMKKIVFTLVSALILLSCNSEKRTGEPTIFVTIPPLKTLVEEITSGDFKVEVLLKEGASPESFEPTAQQIASLNDAELVVTIGLIDFERSLTESIDDNERFVELSEGVELIEGSCSHHHHHHHHGIDPHVWTSPRALRTMVNNLDRKLHDIFPDSTKYCDKAQQVMARLASLDSYCGSLLNSSNVKAIMIYHPAYTYLVRDYAIEQITIEHEGKEPTPRQLADIVDKGRKMGIKRIFHQPQYNPDKLRSIADEIGAEVIMCNPLSENIELEIRNIVEQIASSNE
;
A
#
# COMPACT_ATOMS: atom_id res chain seq x y z
N MET A 1 -61.27 13.93 -61.37
CA MET A 1 -59.77 13.80 -61.41
C MET A 1 -59.24 14.08 -60.00
N MET A 2 -59.01 13.03 -59.23
CA MET A 2 -58.47 13.15 -57.87
C MET A 2 -56.99 12.74 -57.88
N LYS A 3 -56.13 13.71 -57.61
CA LYS A 3 -54.68 13.44 -57.48
C LYS A 3 -54.47 12.87 -56.06
N LYS A 4 -54.01 11.62 -56.01
CA LYS A 4 -53.55 10.97 -54.78
C LYS A 4 -52.15 11.52 -54.41
N ILE A 5 -52.06 12.25 -53.30
CA ILE A 5 -50.80 12.67 -52.73
C ILE A 5 -50.36 11.52 -51.83
N VAL A 6 -49.29 10.87 -52.22
CA VAL A 6 -48.54 9.85 -51.43
C VAL A 6 -47.63 10.61 -50.51
N PHE A 7 -47.91 10.61 -49.22
CA PHE A 7 -47.08 11.17 -48.16
C PHE A 7 -46.10 10.08 -47.74
N THR A 8 -44.84 10.17 -48.24
CA THR A 8 -43.78 9.27 -47.85
C THR A 8 -43.20 9.76 -46.52
N LEU A 9 -43.53 9.07 -45.44
CA LEU A 9 -42.98 9.29 -44.09
C LEU A 9 -41.55 8.73 -44.08
N VAL A 10 -40.55 9.60 -44.22
CA VAL A 10 -39.16 9.24 -43.94
C VAL A 10 -38.93 9.25 -42.44
N SER A 11 -38.99 8.07 -41.84
CA SER A 11 -38.53 7.86 -40.45
C SER A 11 -37.04 8.06 -40.39
N ALA A 12 -36.60 9.22 -39.95
CA ALA A 12 -35.20 9.44 -39.55
C ALA A 12 -34.95 8.67 -38.28
N LEU A 13 -34.35 7.46 -38.38
CA LEU A 13 -33.72 6.80 -37.25
C LEU A 13 -32.52 7.64 -36.88
N ILE A 14 -32.66 8.48 -35.88
CA ILE A 14 -31.52 9.08 -35.17
C ILE A 14 -30.91 7.96 -34.36
N LEU A 15 -29.91 7.31 -34.90
CA LEU A 15 -28.97 6.50 -34.15
C LEU A 15 -28.24 7.48 -33.21
N LEU A 16 -28.71 7.57 -31.97
CA LEU A 16 -27.91 8.08 -30.88
C LEU A 16 -26.73 7.10 -30.72
N SER A 17 -25.72 7.29 -31.57
CA SER A 17 -24.40 6.76 -31.31
C SER A 17 -23.92 7.45 -30.05
N CYS A 18 -23.97 6.78 -28.91
CA CYS A 18 -23.13 7.12 -27.79
C CYS A 18 -21.68 7.10 -28.31
N ASN A 19 -21.19 8.26 -28.63
CA ASN A 19 -19.79 8.46 -28.95
C ASN A 19 -19.06 8.39 -27.61
N SER A 20 -18.85 7.18 -27.07
CA SER A 20 -17.80 6.98 -26.11
C SER A 20 -16.50 7.32 -26.87
N GLU A 21 -15.93 8.46 -26.55
CA GLU A 21 -14.58 8.77 -27.03
C GLU A 21 -13.73 7.53 -26.75
N LYS A 22 -13.32 6.85 -27.81
CA LYS A 22 -12.39 5.73 -27.71
C LYS A 22 -11.11 6.33 -27.16
N ARG A 23 -10.85 6.10 -25.87
CA ARG A 23 -9.53 6.34 -25.32
C ARG A 23 -8.52 5.66 -26.21
N THR A 24 -7.62 6.42 -26.81
CA THR A 24 -6.65 5.94 -27.81
C THR A 24 -5.40 5.33 -27.16
N GLY A 25 -5.37 5.19 -25.83
CA GLY A 25 -4.27 4.64 -25.04
C GLY A 25 -4.53 3.19 -24.60
N GLU A 26 -3.48 2.53 -24.16
CA GLU A 26 -3.56 1.26 -23.46
C GLU A 26 -4.34 1.45 -22.15
N PRO A 27 -5.33 0.58 -21.81
CA PRO A 27 -6.10 0.73 -20.59
C PRO A 27 -5.16 0.67 -19.37
N THR A 28 -5.22 1.72 -18.54
CA THR A 28 -4.24 1.92 -17.46
C THR A 28 -4.94 1.95 -16.11
N ILE A 29 -4.37 1.24 -15.13
CA ILE A 29 -4.68 1.35 -13.72
C ILE A 29 -3.52 2.05 -13.04
N PHE A 30 -3.81 3.08 -12.23
CA PHE A 30 -2.81 3.70 -11.36
C PHE A 30 -2.90 3.11 -9.96
N VAL A 31 -1.73 2.86 -9.37
CA VAL A 31 -1.58 2.54 -7.95
C VAL A 31 -0.77 3.64 -7.28
N THR A 32 -1.10 3.97 -6.05
CA THR A 32 -0.45 5.09 -5.36
C THR A 32 0.95 4.75 -4.90
N ILE A 33 1.20 3.51 -4.47
CA ILE A 33 2.48 3.04 -3.96
C ILE A 33 2.95 1.74 -4.63
N PRO A 34 4.26 1.48 -4.72
CA PRO A 34 4.82 0.31 -5.39
C PRO A 34 4.29 -1.05 -4.92
N PRO A 35 4.03 -1.29 -3.60
CA PRO A 35 3.52 -2.58 -3.11
C PRO A 35 2.22 -3.06 -3.75
N LEU A 36 1.42 -2.14 -4.29
CA LEU A 36 0.14 -2.48 -4.92
C LEU A 36 0.28 -2.95 -6.36
N LYS A 37 1.39 -2.62 -7.04
CA LYS A 37 1.58 -2.85 -8.46
C LYS A 37 1.46 -4.33 -8.84
N THR A 38 2.33 -5.16 -8.28
CA THR A 38 2.35 -6.60 -8.61
C THR A 38 1.04 -7.30 -8.27
N LEU A 39 0.38 -6.90 -7.17
CA LEU A 39 -0.94 -7.42 -6.79
C LEU A 39 -2.00 -7.09 -7.85
N VAL A 40 -2.05 -5.84 -8.30
CA VAL A 40 -3.02 -5.39 -9.32
C VAL A 40 -2.72 -6.04 -10.66
N GLU A 41 -1.46 -6.11 -11.12
CA GLU A 41 -1.05 -6.77 -12.35
C GLU A 41 -1.47 -8.26 -12.37
N GLU A 42 -1.24 -8.96 -11.25
CA GLU A 42 -1.60 -10.38 -11.15
C GLU A 42 -3.12 -10.58 -11.14
N ILE A 43 -3.86 -9.82 -10.35
CA ILE A 43 -5.32 -9.97 -10.23
C ILE A 43 -6.00 -9.62 -11.56
N THR A 44 -5.54 -8.60 -12.25
CA THR A 44 -6.07 -8.21 -13.56
C THR A 44 -5.53 -9.05 -14.71
N SER A 45 -4.67 -10.03 -14.43
CA SER A 45 -4.09 -10.95 -15.44
C SER A 45 -3.31 -10.25 -16.55
N GLY A 46 -2.76 -9.05 -16.29
CA GLY A 46 -2.03 -8.25 -17.26
C GLY A 46 -2.89 -7.57 -18.32
N ASP A 47 -4.21 -7.47 -18.14
CA ASP A 47 -5.10 -6.78 -19.07
C ASP A 47 -4.92 -5.26 -19.07
N PHE A 48 -4.26 -4.72 -18.06
CA PHE A 48 -4.04 -3.29 -17.86
C PHE A 48 -2.55 -3.00 -17.71
N LYS A 49 -2.15 -1.84 -18.21
CA LYS A 49 -0.89 -1.25 -17.81
C LYS A 49 -1.04 -0.73 -16.38
N VAL A 50 -0.18 -1.14 -15.46
CA VAL A 50 -0.20 -0.65 -14.07
C VAL A 50 0.92 0.36 -13.87
N GLU A 51 0.56 1.60 -13.57
CA GLU A 51 1.49 2.68 -13.28
C GLU A 51 1.49 3.06 -11.81
N VAL A 52 2.68 3.37 -11.28
CA VAL A 52 2.87 3.76 -9.87
C VAL A 52 3.06 5.27 -9.78
N LEU A 53 2.30 5.93 -8.91
CA LEU A 53 2.44 7.39 -8.68
C LEU A 53 3.69 7.72 -7.88
N LEU A 54 3.92 7.02 -6.77
CA LEU A 54 5.10 7.22 -5.92
C LEU A 54 6.33 6.67 -6.62
N LYS A 55 7.28 7.54 -6.96
CA LYS A 55 8.53 7.11 -7.62
C LYS A 55 9.42 6.34 -6.65
N GLU A 56 10.23 5.43 -7.22
CA GLU A 56 11.24 4.68 -6.47
C GLU A 56 12.14 5.61 -5.64
N GLY A 57 12.37 5.26 -4.38
CA GLY A 57 13.19 6.03 -3.45
C GLY A 57 12.49 7.23 -2.79
N ALA A 58 11.28 7.60 -3.22
CA ALA A 58 10.50 8.63 -2.55
C ALA A 58 9.81 8.09 -1.28
N SER A 59 9.59 8.98 -0.29
CA SER A 59 8.80 8.65 0.90
C SER A 59 7.34 9.03 0.70
N PRO A 60 6.38 8.13 0.99
CA PRO A 60 4.95 8.45 0.92
C PRO A 60 4.53 9.62 1.79
N GLU A 61 5.23 9.86 2.89
CA GLU A 61 4.92 10.89 3.89
C GLU A 61 5.21 12.31 3.40
N SER A 62 6.15 12.45 2.45
CA SER A 62 6.57 13.75 1.91
C SER A 62 6.31 13.89 0.41
N PHE A 63 5.65 12.89 -0.18
CA PHE A 63 5.35 12.91 -1.61
C PHE A 63 4.21 13.85 -1.93
N GLU A 64 4.42 14.68 -2.94
CA GLU A 64 3.39 15.53 -3.54
C GLU A 64 3.29 15.21 -5.03
N PRO A 65 2.11 14.77 -5.51
CA PRO A 65 1.91 14.53 -6.93
C PRO A 65 2.03 15.80 -7.76
N THR A 66 2.71 15.70 -8.89
CA THR A 66 2.79 16.82 -9.84
C THR A 66 1.45 17.01 -10.56
N ALA A 67 1.19 18.24 -11.07
CA ALA A 67 -0.01 18.53 -11.86
C ALA A 67 -0.14 17.58 -13.08
N GLN A 68 0.98 17.16 -13.67
CA GLN A 68 0.96 16.21 -14.78
C GLN A 68 0.52 14.81 -14.34
N GLN A 69 0.97 14.33 -13.15
CA GLN A 69 0.53 13.07 -12.59
C GLN A 69 -0.97 13.08 -12.26
N ILE A 70 -1.45 14.19 -11.64
CA ILE A 70 -2.89 14.35 -11.37
C ILE A 70 -3.69 14.34 -12.68
N ALA A 71 -3.22 15.04 -13.72
CA ALA A 71 -3.89 15.05 -15.02
C ALA A 71 -3.96 13.65 -15.66
N SER A 72 -2.91 12.83 -15.51
CA SER A 72 -2.91 11.46 -16.08
C SER A 72 -3.92 10.52 -15.40
N LEU A 73 -4.32 10.79 -14.17
CA LEU A 73 -5.34 9.99 -13.49
C LEU A 73 -6.74 10.14 -14.10
N ASN A 74 -7.01 11.25 -14.82
CA ASN A 74 -8.30 11.43 -15.49
C ASN A 74 -8.53 10.42 -16.63
N ASP A 75 -7.46 9.86 -17.17
CA ASP A 75 -7.53 8.84 -18.23
C ASP A 75 -7.47 7.41 -17.71
N ALA A 76 -7.32 7.22 -16.39
CA ALA A 76 -7.25 5.91 -15.77
C ALA A 76 -8.58 5.16 -15.79
N GLU A 77 -8.54 3.85 -15.95
CA GLU A 77 -9.71 2.98 -15.74
C GLU A 77 -10.02 2.83 -14.25
N LEU A 78 -8.98 2.77 -13.40
CA LEU A 78 -9.08 2.66 -11.95
C LEU A 78 -7.87 3.32 -11.29
N VAL A 79 -8.08 3.95 -10.15
CA VAL A 79 -7.03 4.44 -9.25
C VAL A 79 -7.12 3.69 -7.93
N VAL A 80 -6.09 2.93 -7.61
CA VAL A 80 -6.03 2.07 -6.43
C VAL A 80 -5.18 2.76 -5.37
N THR A 81 -5.78 3.04 -4.22
CA THR A 81 -5.17 3.74 -3.09
C THR A 81 -5.20 2.87 -1.84
N ILE A 82 -4.38 3.20 -0.86
CA ILE A 82 -4.54 2.69 0.52
C ILE A 82 -5.72 3.39 1.19
N GLY A 83 -5.92 4.69 0.95
CA GLY A 83 -6.92 5.53 1.59
C GLY A 83 -6.48 6.15 2.92
N LEU A 84 -5.23 5.92 3.35
CA LEU A 84 -4.70 6.37 4.65
C LEU A 84 -3.49 7.29 4.51
N ILE A 85 -2.89 7.41 3.33
CA ILE A 85 -1.70 8.22 3.08
C ILE A 85 -2.14 9.65 2.74
N ASP A 86 -1.50 10.66 3.32
CA ASP A 86 -1.95 12.06 3.20
C ASP A 86 -2.06 12.56 1.75
N PHE A 87 -1.12 12.22 0.87
CA PHE A 87 -1.20 12.66 -0.51
C PHE A 87 -2.37 12.04 -1.29
N GLU A 88 -2.84 10.85 -0.90
CA GLU A 88 -3.97 10.17 -1.56
C GLU A 88 -5.28 10.96 -1.37
N ARG A 89 -5.45 11.61 -0.23
CA ARG A 89 -6.60 12.47 0.03
C ARG A 89 -6.65 13.65 -0.94
N SER A 90 -5.51 14.27 -1.19
CA SER A 90 -5.42 15.37 -2.17
C SER A 90 -5.78 14.91 -3.58
N LEU A 91 -5.52 13.65 -3.93
CA LEU A 91 -5.92 13.07 -5.21
C LEU A 91 -7.43 12.92 -5.32
N THR A 92 -8.08 12.36 -4.30
CA THR A 92 -9.54 12.14 -4.31
C THR A 92 -10.31 13.48 -4.32
N GLU A 93 -9.78 14.51 -3.65
CA GLU A 93 -10.37 15.85 -3.66
C GLU A 93 -10.17 16.59 -5.01
N SER A 94 -9.15 16.20 -5.80
CA SER A 94 -8.79 16.88 -7.05
C SER A 94 -9.48 16.30 -8.29
N ILE A 95 -10.17 15.17 -8.17
CA ILE A 95 -10.80 14.45 -9.28
C ILE A 95 -12.29 14.30 -9.00
N ASP A 96 -13.12 14.81 -9.93
CA ASP A 96 -14.59 14.83 -9.76
C ASP A 96 -15.24 13.44 -9.82
N ASP A 97 -14.56 12.43 -10.40
CA ASP A 97 -15.08 11.08 -10.62
C ASP A 97 -14.55 10.10 -9.56
N ASN A 98 -15.18 10.12 -8.39
CA ASN A 98 -14.85 9.23 -7.28
C ASN A 98 -15.20 7.74 -7.55
N GLU A 99 -15.98 7.44 -8.58
CA GLU A 99 -16.31 6.05 -8.91
C GLU A 99 -15.11 5.26 -9.43
N ARG A 100 -14.06 5.95 -9.90
CA ARG A 100 -12.81 5.34 -10.35
C ARG A 100 -11.78 5.11 -9.26
N PHE A 101 -12.08 5.48 -8.01
CA PHE A 101 -11.19 5.21 -6.89
C PHE A 101 -11.61 3.97 -6.12
N VAL A 102 -10.62 3.27 -5.59
CA VAL A 102 -10.82 2.24 -4.56
C VAL A 102 -9.81 2.44 -3.43
N GLU A 103 -10.33 2.55 -2.22
CA GLU A 103 -9.54 2.60 -0.99
C GLU A 103 -9.45 1.19 -0.42
N LEU A 104 -8.25 0.62 -0.43
CA LEU A 104 -8.06 -0.79 -0.09
C LEU A 104 -8.11 -1.07 1.42
N SER A 105 -7.92 -0.05 2.27
CA SER A 105 -7.91 -0.22 3.73
C SER A 105 -9.30 -0.37 4.36
N GLU A 106 -10.39 -0.25 3.59
CA GLU A 106 -11.73 -0.42 4.12
C GLU A 106 -11.89 -1.77 4.85
N GLY A 107 -12.37 -1.74 6.10
CA GLY A 107 -12.57 -2.95 6.91
C GLY A 107 -11.29 -3.55 7.51
N VAL A 108 -10.13 -2.95 7.30
CA VAL A 108 -8.90 -3.29 8.04
C VAL A 108 -9.01 -2.74 9.47
N GLU A 109 -8.64 -3.53 10.47
CA GLU A 109 -8.51 -3.05 11.84
C GLU A 109 -7.32 -2.09 11.94
N LEU A 110 -7.62 -0.80 12.06
CA LEU A 110 -6.63 0.27 12.02
C LEU A 110 -5.93 0.44 13.37
N ILE A 111 -4.65 0.85 13.32
CA ILE A 111 -3.82 1.15 14.50
C ILE A 111 -3.68 2.66 14.60
N GLU A 112 -3.92 3.20 15.80
CA GLU A 112 -3.58 4.59 16.09
C GLU A 112 -2.05 4.75 16.03
N GLY A 113 -1.59 5.58 15.11
CA GLY A 113 -0.16 5.82 14.86
C GLY A 113 0.40 6.94 15.74
N SER A 114 1.70 6.90 15.95
CA SER A 114 2.44 8.00 16.59
C SER A 114 2.88 9.09 15.58
N CYS A 115 2.57 8.93 14.31
CA CYS A 115 2.97 9.87 13.26
C CYS A 115 2.04 11.09 13.23
N SER A 116 2.26 12.04 14.13
CA SER A 116 1.57 13.32 14.12
C SER A 116 2.31 14.33 13.25
N HIS A 117 2.02 14.35 11.93
CA HIS A 117 2.36 15.52 11.14
C HIS A 117 1.33 16.61 11.42
N HIS A 118 1.78 17.69 12.04
CA HIS A 118 0.96 18.88 12.32
C HIS A 118 0.60 19.61 11.03
N HIS A 119 -0.56 19.29 10.43
CA HIS A 119 -1.36 20.25 9.68
C HIS A 119 -2.84 19.80 9.67
N HIS A 120 -3.65 20.59 10.33
CA HIS A 120 -5.12 20.71 10.37
C HIS A 120 -6.02 19.69 9.65
N HIS A 121 -6.80 18.98 10.46
CA HIS A 121 -8.11 18.33 10.28
C HIS A 121 -8.18 16.79 10.11
N HIS A 122 -8.54 16.12 11.21
CA HIS A 122 -9.47 14.99 11.36
C HIS A 122 -9.08 13.53 11.09
N HIS A 123 -7.82 13.15 10.83
CA HIS A 123 -7.37 11.76 10.96
C HIS A 123 -5.94 11.67 11.51
N HIS A 124 -5.58 12.57 12.44
CA HIS A 124 -4.29 12.50 13.12
C HIS A 124 -4.22 11.24 13.97
N GLY A 125 -3.32 10.35 13.61
CA GLY A 125 -2.94 9.23 14.44
C GLY A 125 -3.29 7.84 13.90
N ILE A 126 -3.59 7.65 12.62
CA ILE A 126 -3.71 6.32 12.05
C ILE A 126 -2.42 5.97 11.30
N ASP A 127 -1.83 4.82 11.63
CA ASP A 127 -0.70 4.26 10.90
C ASP A 127 -1.16 3.79 9.51
N PRO A 128 -0.58 4.29 8.40
CA PRO A 128 -1.03 3.93 7.06
C PRO A 128 -0.49 2.60 6.55
N HIS A 129 0.50 1.96 7.21
CA HIS A 129 1.30 0.86 6.69
C HIS A 129 0.58 -0.50 6.69
N VAL A 130 -0.72 -0.52 6.41
CA VAL A 130 -1.57 -1.74 6.40
C VAL A 130 -1.05 -2.81 5.46
N TRP A 131 -0.43 -2.43 4.34
CA TRP A 131 0.08 -3.35 3.31
C TRP A 131 1.25 -4.24 3.76
N THR A 132 1.82 -3.99 4.93
CA THR A 132 2.90 -4.80 5.48
C THR A 132 2.41 -6.04 6.24
N SER A 133 1.10 -6.19 6.45
CA SER A 133 0.48 -7.35 7.10
C SER A 133 -0.16 -8.29 6.07
N PRO A 134 0.15 -9.61 6.08
CA PRO A 134 -0.55 -10.59 5.24
C PRO A 134 -2.05 -10.63 5.49
N ARG A 135 -2.50 -10.39 6.73
CA ARG A 135 -3.92 -10.38 7.11
C ARG A 135 -4.63 -9.16 6.52
N ALA A 136 -4.03 -7.99 6.64
CA ALA A 136 -4.56 -6.78 6.04
C ALA A 136 -4.54 -6.84 4.51
N LEU A 137 -3.48 -7.36 3.89
CA LEU A 137 -3.42 -7.57 2.43
C LEU A 137 -4.57 -8.44 1.91
N ARG A 138 -5.01 -9.46 2.66
CA ARG A 138 -6.18 -10.27 2.26
C ARG A 138 -7.47 -9.44 2.21
N THR A 139 -7.68 -8.55 3.18
CA THR A 139 -8.82 -7.60 3.16
C THR A 139 -8.69 -6.66 1.97
N MET A 140 -7.50 -6.13 1.72
CA MET A 140 -7.22 -5.23 0.60
C MET A 140 -7.48 -5.90 -0.75
N VAL A 141 -7.05 -7.15 -0.93
CA VAL A 141 -7.32 -7.94 -2.16
C VAL A 141 -8.82 -8.18 -2.33
N ASN A 142 -9.56 -8.46 -1.26
CA ASN A 142 -11.01 -8.61 -1.33
C ASN A 142 -11.71 -7.29 -1.73
N ASN A 143 -11.23 -6.15 -1.27
CA ASN A 143 -11.76 -4.84 -1.65
C ASN A 143 -11.49 -4.53 -3.13
N LEU A 144 -10.31 -4.86 -3.62
CA LEU A 144 -9.96 -4.75 -5.03
C LEU A 144 -10.85 -5.67 -5.90
N ASP A 145 -11.04 -6.94 -5.50
CA ASP A 145 -11.88 -7.91 -6.21
C ASP A 145 -13.32 -7.40 -6.35
N ARG A 146 -13.91 -6.90 -5.26
CA ARG A 146 -15.26 -6.29 -5.29
C ARG A 146 -15.32 -5.13 -6.28
N LYS A 147 -14.35 -4.23 -6.24
CA LYS A 147 -14.30 -3.06 -7.12
C LYS A 147 -14.14 -3.46 -8.58
N LEU A 148 -13.27 -4.42 -8.87
CA LEU A 148 -13.09 -4.96 -10.24
C LEU A 148 -14.36 -5.65 -10.74
N HIS A 149 -15.10 -6.36 -9.87
CA HIS A 149 -16.38 -6.96 -10.23
C HIS A 149 -17.45 -5.91 -10.56
N ASP A 150 -17.50 -4.80 -9.80
CA ASP A 150 -18.44 -3.71 -10.05
C ASP A 150 -18.18 -3.02 -11.40
N ILE A 151 -16.91 -2.83 -11.77
CA ILE A 151 -16.52 -2.15 -13.01
C ILE A 151 -16.51 -3.11 -14.21
N PHE A 152 -16.08 -4.36 -14.00
CA PHE A 152 -15.89 -5.37 -15.03
C PHE A 152 -16.65 -6.68 -14.72
N PRO A 153 -17.99 -6.67 -14.62
CA PRO A 153 -18.80 -7.80 -14.13
C PRO A 153 -18.63 -9.09 -14.96
N ASP A 154 -18.27 -8.97 -16.23
CA ASP A 154 -18.08 -10.11 -17.13
C ASP A 154 -16.69 -10.77 -16.97
N SER A 155 -15.78 -10.19 -16.20
CA SER A 155 -14.38 -10.65 -16.05
C SER A 155 -14.20 -11.59 -14.86
N THR A 156 -14.80 -12.79 -14.93
CA THR A 156 -14.70 -13.82 -13.85
C THR A 156 -13.27 -14.21 -13.52
N LYS A 157 -12.32 -14.08 -14.46
CA LYS A 157 -10.90 -14.38 -14.26
C LYS A 157 -10.24 -13.54 -13.17
N TYR A 158 -10.71 -12.29 -12.93
CA TYR A 158 -10.16 -11.44 -11.89
C TYR A 158 -10.52 -11.99 -10.51
N CYS A 159 -11.76 -12.44 -10.32
CA CYS A 159 -12.18 -13.10 -9.09
C CYS A 159 -11.37 -14.38 -8.81
N ASP A 160 -11.15 -15.22 -9.83
CA ASP A 160 -10.34 -16.44 -9.71
C ASP A 160 -8.89 -16.11 -9.29
N LYS A 161 -8.32 -15.04 -9.84
CA LYS A 161 -6.98 -14.56 -9.48
C LYS A 161 -6.93 -13.98 -8.07
N ALA A 162 -7.89 -13.16 -7.70
CA ALA A 162 -8.00 -12.62 -6.35
C ALA A 162 -8.09 -13.73 -5.30
N GLN A 163 -8.88 -14.78 -5.56
CA GLN A 163 -8.95 -15.94 -4.67
C GLN A 163 -7.61 -16.68 -4.54
N GLN A 164 -6.86 -16.84 -5.64
CA GLN A 164 -5.52 -17.45 -5.60
C GLN A 164 -4.55 -16.61 -4.77
N VAL A 165 -4.55 -15.28 -4.95
CA VAL A 165 -3.74 -14.35 -4.14
C VAL A 165 -4.13 -14.43 -2.67
N MET A 166 -5.42 -14.39 -2.33
CA MET A 166 -5.89 -14.52 -0.95
C MET A 166 -5.48 -15.83 -0.29
N ALA A 167 -5.50 -16.95 -1.02
CA ALA A 167 -5.05 -18.24 -0.52
C ALA A 167 -3.53 -18.26 -0.26
N ARG A 168 -2.74 -17.65 -1.14
CA ARG A 168 -1.29 -17.50 -0.99
C ARG A 168 -0.94 -16.60 0.21
N LEU A 169 -1.65 -15.49 0.41
CA LEU A 169 -1.51 -14.62 1.57
C LEU A 169 -1.88 -15.31 2.88
N ALA A 170 -2.90 -16.19 2.88
CA ALA A 170 -3.24 -17.03 4.05
C ALA A 170 -2.10 -18.01 4.39
N SER A 171 -1.46 -18.56 3.37
CA SER A 171 -0.29 -19.43 3.55
C SER A 171 0.91 -18.66 4.09
N LEU A 172 1.11 -17.43 3.61
CA LEU A 172 2.15 -16.52 4.11
C LEU A 172 1.91 -16.13 5.58
N ASP A 173 0.67 -15.81 5.97
CA ASP A 173 0.31 -15.54 7.37
C ASP A 173 0.65 -16.73 8.27
N SER A 174 0.27 -17.93 7.85
CA SER A 174 0.57 -19.18 8.59
C SER A 174 2.07 -19.41 8.73
N TYR A 175 2.83 -19.19 7.66
CA TYR A 175 4.29 -19.29 7.65
C TYR A 175 4.92 -18.29 8.63
N CYS A 176 4.55 -17.00 8.54
CA CYS A 176 5.04 -15.94 9.42
C CYS A 176 4.75 -16.26 10.89
N GLY A 177 3.52 -16.68 11.19
CA GLY A 177 3.11 -17.03 12.55
C GLY A 177 3.91 -18.22 13.10
N SER A 178 4.10 -19.27 12.31
CA SER A 178 4.87 -20.45 12.72
C SER A 178 6.32 -20.10 13.02
N LEU A 179 6.96 -19.33 12.12
CA LEU A 179 8.37 -18.98 12.24
C LEU A 179 8.61 -18.04 13.42
N LEU A 180 7.82 -16.98 13.56
CA LEU A 180 7.97 -15.99 14.64
C LEU A 180 7.65 -16.59 16.02
N ASN A 181 6.64 -17.45 16.12
CA ASN A 181 6.34 -18.14 17.37
C ASN A 181 7.47 -19.08 17.82
N SER A 182 8.17 -19.73 16.87
CA SER A 182 9.30 -20.62 17.19
C SER A 182 10.58 -19.86 17.58
N SER A 183 10.76 -18.64 17.12
CA SER A 183 11.98 -17.85 17.33
C SER A 183 12.10 -17.22 18.71
N ASN A 184 11.02 -17.16 19.49
CA ASN A 184 10.96 -16.47 20.79
C ASN A 184 11.34 -14.97 20.74
N VAL A 185 11.38 -14.33 19.58
CA VAL A 185 11.61 -12.89 19.46
C VAL A 185 10.45 -12.12 20.06
N LYS A 186 10.75 -11.13 20.92
CA LYS A 186 9.74 -10.32 21.63
C LYS A 186 9.65 -8.90 21.10
N ALA A 187 10.72 -8.41 20.50
CA ALA A 187 10.79 -7.05 19.99
C ALA A 187 11.67 -6.97 18.75
N ILE A 188 11.39 -6.01 17.90
CA ILE A 188 12.28 -5.54 16.82
C ILE A 188 12.62 -4.07 17.05
N MET A 189 13.76 -3.64 16.50
CA MET A 189 14.11 -2.22 16.45
C MET A 189 14.16 -1.79 14.98
N ILE A 190 13.52 -0.68 14.66
CA ILE A 190 13.42 -0.16 13.30
C ILE A 190 13.54 1.36 13.31
N TYR A 191 14.07 1.94 12.24
CA TYR A 191 14.18 3.40 12.14
C TYR A 191 12.79 4.04 12.05
N HIS A 192 12.07 3.84 10.96
CA HIS A 192 10.69 4.33 10.72
C HIS A 192 9.68 3.18 10.95
N PRO A 193 8.53 3.41 11.62
CA PRO A 193 7.62 2.34 12.08
C PRO A 193 6.76 1.72 10.97
N ALA A 194 7.37 1.24 9.88
CA ALA A 194 6.61 0.75 8.73
C ALA A 194 6.03 -0.67 8.87
N TYR A 195 6.36 -1.42 9.93
CA TYR A 195 5.87 -2.80 10.10
C TYR A 195 4.94 -2.99 11.30
N THR A 196 4.28 -1.92 11.75
CA THR A 196 3.41 -1.93 12.94
C THR A 196 2.30 -2.97 12.81
N TYR A 197 1.67 -3.11 11.65
CA TYR A 197 0.63 -4.11 11.41
C TYR A 197 1.17 -5.53 11.41
N LEU A 198 2.34 -5.76 10.79
CA LEU A 198 2.99 -7.06 10.81
C LEU A 198 3.30 -7.51 12.23
N VAL A 199 3.99 -6.68 13.02
CA VAL A 199 4.41 -7.06 14.37
C VAL A 199 3.24 -7.19 15.34
N ARG A 200 2.19 -6.36 15.20
CA ARG A 200 0.93 -6.51 15.94
C ARG A 200 0.33 -7.90 15.74
N ASP A 201 0.26 -8.35 14.50
CA ASP A 201 -0.38 -9.60 14.14
C ASP A 201 0.26 -10.84 14.79
N TYR A 202 1.54 -10.71 15.18
CA TYR A 202 2.30 -11.78 15.82
C TYR A 202 2.76 -11.45 17.25
N ALA A 203 2.17 -10.43 17.87
CA ALA A 203 2.44 -10.00 19.24
C ALA A 203 3.92 -9.70 19.53
N ILE A 204 4.61 -9.06 18.58
CA ILE A 204 5.98 -8.58 18.70
C ILE A 204 5.96 -7.07 18.95
N GLU A 205 6.79 -6.57 19.88
CA GLU A 205 6.92 -5.15 20.15
C GLU A 205 7.79 -4.47 19.07
N GLN A 206 7.37 -3.31 18.56
CA GLN A 206 8.18 -2.47 17.68
C GLN A 206 8.80 -1.31 18.46
N ILE A 207 10.13 -1.25 18.50
CA ILE A 207 10.89 -0.14 19.04
C ILE A 207 11.29 0.75 17.88
N THR A 208 10.74 1.95 17.82
CA THR A 208 11.03 2.91 16.74
C THR A 208 12.14 3.87 17.16
N ILE A 209 13.07 4.15 16.26
CA ILE A 209 14.20 5.05 16.50
C ILE A 209 13.80 6.50 16.25
N GLU A 210 13.15 6.78 15.12
CA GLU A 210 12.61 8.12 14.88
C GLU A 210 11.45 8.41 15.84
N HIS A 211 11.19 9.69 16.05
CA HIS A 211 10.08 10.15 16.87
C HIS A 211 9.26 11.18 16.07
N GLU A 212 8.00 10.85 15.74
CA GLU A 212 7.10 11.73 14.97
C GLU A 212 7.73 12.22 13.64
N GLY A 213 8.38 11.33 12.89
CA GLY A 213 9.05 11.68 11.63
C GLY A 213 10.33 12.52 11.81
N LYS A 214 10.83 12.66 13.06
CA LYS A 214 12.02 13.45 13.39
C LYS A 214 13.11 12.60 14.00
N GLU A 215 14.33 13.10 13.91
CA GLU A 215 15.46 12.50 14.62
C GLU A 215 15.24 12.58 16.16
N PRO A 216 15.61 11.51 16.89
CA PRO A 216 15.49 11.51 18.34
C PRO A 216 16.44 12.54 18.96
N THR A 217 16.00 13.19 20.02
CA THR A 217 16.88 13.98 20.87
C THR A 217 17.93 13.09 21.57
N PRO A 218 19.06 13.62 22.06
CA PRO A 218 20.06 12.83 22.77
C PRO A 218 19.51 12.01 23.93
N ARG A 219 18.51 12.51 24.65
CA ARG A 219 17.84 11.80 25.74
C ARG A 219 17.02 10.63 25.23
N GLN A 220 16.19 10.84 24.20
CA GLN A 220 15.41 9.79 23.57
C GLN A 220 16.32 8.70 22.99
N LEU A 221 17.45 9.09 22.39
CA LEU A 221 18.43 8.15 21.87
C LEU A 221 18.99 7.26 22.98
N ALA A 222 19.36 7.82 24.15
CA ALA A 222 19.84 7.06 25.29
C ALA A 222 18.75 6.06 25.80
N ASP A 223 17.48 6.51 25.88
CA ASP A 223 16.36 5.65 26.28
C ASP A 223 16.13 4.50 25.27
N ILE A 224 16.27 4.76 23.96
CA ILE A 224 16.17 3.74 22.89
C ILE A 224 17.30 2.71 23.01
N VAL A 225 18.54 3.16 23.22
CA VAL A 225 19.71 2.29 23.42
C VAL A 225 19.52 1.40 24.65
N ASP A 226 19.10 1.99 25.77
CA ASP A 226 18.84 1.23 27.00
C ASP A 226 17.72 0.19 26.81
N LYS A 227 16.66 0.56 26.09
CA LYS A 227 15.57 -0.35 25.76
C LYS A 227 16.06 -1.48 24.87
N GLY A 228 16.85 -1.17 23.82
CA GLY A 228 17.45 -2.15 22.93
C GLY A 228 18.32 -3.17 23.65
N ARG A 229 19.17 -2.71 24.59
CA ARG A 229 19.99 -3.58 25.45
C ARG A 229 19.14 -4.50 26.32
N LYS A 230 18.11 -3.94 26.99
CA LYS A 230 17.21 -4.70 27.88
C LYS A 230 16.42 -5.77 27.13
N MET A 231 16.00 -5.46 25.90
CA MET A 231 15.24 -6.39 25.06
C MET A 231 16.13 -7.36 24.26
N GLY A 232 17.47 -7.20 24.36
CA GLY A 232 18.42 -8.07 23.65
C GLY A 232 18.39 -7.92 22.14
N ILE A 233 18.11 -6.72 21.64
CA ILE A 233 18.04 -6.45 20.20
C ILE A 233 19.37 -6.76 19.54
N LYS A 234 19.35 -7.57 18.46
CA LYS A 234 20.50 -7.97 17.65
C LYS A 234 20.48 -7.40 16.24
N ARG A 235 19.32 -6.90 15.79
CA ARG A 235 19.16 -6.30 14.48
C ARG A 235 18.36 -5.01 14.55
N ILE A 236 18.84 -4.00 13.82
CA ILE A 236 18.14 -2.72 13.61
C ILE A 236 17.76 -2.67 12.14
N PHE A 237 16.47 -2.56 11.87
CA PHE A 237 15.95 -2.47 10.51
C PHE A 237 15.89 -1.02 10.04
N HIS A 238 16.22 -0.78 8.77
CA HIS A 238 16.09 0.54 8.16
C HIS A 238 15.59 0.44 6.72
N GLN A 239 14.91 1.48 6.28
CA GLN A 239 14.39 1.61 4.93
C GLN A 239 15.38 2.37 4.03
N PRO A 240 15.35 2.15 2.68
CA PRO A 240 16.26 2.80 1.73
C PRO A 240 16.20 4.34 1.73
N GLN A 241 15.06 4.91 2.13
CA GLN A 241 14.82 6.36 2.17
C GLN A 241 15.63 7.09 3.24
N TYR A 242 16.19 6.36 4.22
CA TYR A 242 16.89 6.92 5.37
C TYR A 242 18.37 6.61 5.35
N ASN A 243 19.20 7.53 5.88
CA ASN A 243 20.64 7.34 5.93
C ASN A 243 21.06 6.33 7.03
N PRO A 244 21.66 5.18 6.69
CA PRO A 244 22.05 4.16 7.66
C PRO A 244 23.21 4.59 8.59
N ASP A 245 23.97 5.61 8.24
CA ASP A 245 25.16 6.01 9.04
C ASP A 245 24.77 6.45 10.46
N LYS A 246 23.59 7.02 10.62
CA LYS A 246 23.07 7.43 11.93
C LYS A 246 22.72 6.23 12.83
N LEU A 247 22.41 5.08 12.23
CA LEU A 247 22.05 3.87 12.95
C LEU A 247 23.28 3.09 13.43
N ARG A 248 24.43 3.28 12.79
CA ARG A 248 25.66 2.55 13.13
C ARG A 248 26.08 2.82 14.58
N SER A 249 25.99 4.07 15.05
CA SER A 249 26.35 4.39 16.43
C SER A 249 25.44 3.69 17.44
N ILE A 250 24.14 3.59 17.16
CA ILE A 250 23.18 2.85 18.00
C ILE A 250 23.49 1.36 17.96
N ALA A 251 23.72 0.83 16.75
CA ALA A 251 24.02 -0.58 16.53
C ALA A 251 25.29 -1.00 17.27
N ASP A 252 26.36 -0.21 17.17
CA ASP A 252 27.63 -0.44 17.88
C ASP A 252 27.43 -0.45 19.41
N GLU A 253 26.61 0.49 19.94
CA GLU A 253 26.37 0.59 21.38
C GLU A 253 25.57 -0.59 21.94
N ILE A 254 24.66 -1.19 21.18
CA ILE A 254 23.85 -2.34 21.62
C ILE A 254 24.38 -3.68 21.13
N GLY A 255 25.42 -3.69 20.28
CA GLY A 255 25.97 -4.89 19.67
C GLY A 255 25.02 -5.54 18.64
N ALA A 256 24.38 -4.71 17.81
CA ALA A 256 23.42 -5.13 16.78
C ALA A 256 23.96 -4.90 15.37
N GLU A 257 23.38 -5.61 14.41
CA GLU A 257 23.59 -5.40 12.97
C GLU A 257 22.52 -4.46 12.40
N VAL A 258 22.90 -3.65 11.39
CA VAL A 258 21.96 -2.82 10.64
C VAL A 258 21.54 -3.57 9.39
N ILE A 259 20.24 -3.85 9.28
CA ILE A 259 19.64 -4.65 8.19
C ILE A 259 18.68 -3.77 7.39
N MET A 260 18.85 -3.77 6.07
CA MET A 260 17.95 -3.06 5.17
C MET A 260 16.64 -3.86 4.98
N CYS A 261 15.51 -3.17 5.00
CA CYS A 261 14.19 -3.67 4.66
C CYS A 261 13.50 -2.66 3.74
N ASN A 262 12.58 -3.11 2.87
CA ASN A 262 11.91 -2.22 1.93
C ASN A 262 10.38 -2.41 1.95
N PRO A 263 9.65 -1.76 2.87
CA PRO A 263 8.19 -1.86 2.93
C PRO A 263 7.50 -1.33 1.67
N LEU A 264 8.22 -0.61 0.80
CA LEU A 264 7.74 -0.14 -0.50
C LEU A 264 8.18 -1.04 -1.68
N SER A 265 8.58 -2.28 -1.41
CA SER A 265 8.88 -3.26 -2.47
C SER A 265 7.65 -3.53 -3.35
N GLU A 266 7.82 -3.56 -4.68
CA GLU A 266 6.75 -4.00 -5.59
C GLU A 266 6.32 -5.45 -5.30
N ASN A 267 7.26 -6.29 -4.85
CA ASN A 267 6.95 -7.64 -4.38
C ASN A 267 6.83 -7.67 -2.84
N ILE A 268 5.71 -7.18 -2.35
CA ILE A 268 5.49 -7.06 -0.90
C ILE A 268 5.41 -8.42 -0.19
N GLU A 269 4.93 -9.48 -0.85
CA GLU A 269 4.87 -10.81 -0.24
C GLU A 269 6.27 -11.38 0.02
N LEU A 270 7.19 -11.18 -0.93
CA LEU A 270 8.60 -11.56 -0.76
C LEU A 270 9.25 -10.74 0.34
N GLU A 271 8.97 -9.44 0.39
CA GLU A 271 9.51 -8.54 1.43
C GLU A 271 9.02 -8.95 2.82
N ILE A 272 7.73 -9.25 2.98
CA ILE A 272 7.18 -9.75 4.25
C ILE A 272 7.86 -11.06 4.67
N ARG A 273 8.09 -11.97 3.74
CA ARG A 273 8.83 -13.20 4.02
C ARG A 273 10.25 -12.91 4.49
N ASN A 274 10.97 -12.08 3.76
CA ASN A 274 12.37 -11.73 4.06
C ASN A 274 12.50 -11.06 5.43
N ILE A 275 11.67 -10.06 5.75
CA ILE A 275 11.73 -9.38 7.05
C ILE A 275 11.42 -10.33 8.21
N VAL A 276 10.43 -11.22 8.04
CA VAL A 276 10.07 -12.21 9.07
C VAL A 276 11.21 -13.22 9.30
N GLU A 277 11.89 -13.67 8.24
CA GLU A 277 13.07 -14.53 8.35
C GLU A 277 14.22 -13.82 9.06
N GLN A 278 14.46 -12.54 8.75
CA GLN A 278 15.46 -11.72 9.45
C GLN A 278 15.09 -11.49 10.93
N ILE A 279 13.81 -11.28 11.23
CA ILE A 279 13.35 -11.16 12.62
C ILE A 279 13.58 -12.48 13.36
N ALA A 280 13.16 -13.59 12.80
CA ALA A 280 13.23 -14.90 13.45
C ALA A 280 14.67 -15.34 13.74
N SER A 281 15.59 -15.09 12.83
CA SER A 281 17.03 -15.43 13.00
C SER A 281 17.82 -14.43 13.84
N SER A 282 17.16 -13.44 14.44
CA SER A 282 17.85 -12.47 15.33
C SER A 282 18.31 -13.09 16.65
N ASN A 283 17.83 -14.25 17.04
CA ASN A 283 18.19 -14.93 18.30
C ASN A 283 19.18 -16.09 18.10
N GLU A 284 19.60 -16.37 16.86
CA GLU A 284 20.66 -17.32 16.56
C GLU A 284 22.04 -16.64 16.61
#